data_a8c1eee8f79edea08a1e9d01fbfb88c4
#
_entry.id   a8c1eee8f79edea08a1e9d01fbfb88c4
#
_cell.length_a   1.000
_cell.length_b   1.000
_cell.length_c   1.000
_cell.angle_alpha   90.00
_cell.angle_beta   90.00
_cell.angle_gamma   90.00
#
_symmetry.space_group_name_H-M   'P 1'
#
loop_
_entity.id
_entity.type
_entity.pdbx_description
1 polymer ?
#
loop_
_entity_poly.entity_id
_entity_poly.type
_entity_poly.pdbx_seq_one_letter_code
_entity_poly.pdbx_strand_id
1 'polypeptide(L)'
;MRSFFHVGDIGDLGKALEEAKQVKATPFAWQNLGRNKTIILIFFNSSLRTRLSSQKAAMNLGMNSIVLNVNGDSWKLETEMGVVMDGDKPEHLREAIPVIGSYCDIIGVRSFAGLKDKSFDYNETILRQFIEYSGKPVISLESATVHPCQAFADLITINEYKSVARPKVVLTWAPHPRALPQAVPNSFAEWMNAADVDFVITHPEGYELDPQFVGDARVEYDQMKAFEGADFIYAKNWSSVSHYGQILSQDRAWTVGARQMAVTDNAYFMHCLPGRRNMIVTDEVIDSPRSIVIPEAANRVVSAQVVMKRMLEDLQ
;
A
#
# COMPACT_ATOMS: atom_id res chain seq x y z
N MET A 1 9.69 16.57 2.79
CA MET A 1 8.57 15.63 3.07
C MET A 1 8.67 15.16 4.51
N ARG A 2 7.71 15.54 5.37
CA ARG A 2 7.69 15.11 6.78
C ARG A 2 6.88 13.83 7.02
N SER A 3 5.93 13.55 6.16
CA SER A 3 5.15 12.31 6.19
C SER A 3 4.89 11.85 4.77
N PHE A 4 4.72 10.53 4.59
CA PHE A 4 4.26 9.93 3.36
C PHE A 4 3.09 9.00 3.65
N PHE A 5 1.90 9.47 3.34
CA PHE A 5 0.65 8.88 3.77
C PHE A 5 -0.40 8.87 2.65
N HIS A 6 -0.51 9.96 1.88
CA HIS A 6 -1.45 10.13 0.78
C HIS A 6 -0.73 10.49 -0.52
N VAL A 7 -1.45 10.39 -1.64
CA VAL A 7 -0.92 10.78 -2.95
C VAL A 7 -0.44 12.24 -2.98
N GLY A 8 -1.09 13.14 -2.26
CA GLY A 8 -0.70 14.54 -2.15
C GLY A 8 0.70 14.77 -1.57
N ASP A 9 1.19 13.85 -0.73
CA ASP A 9 2.51 13.96 -0.11
C ASP A 9 3.65 13.79 -1.11
N ILE A 10 3.41 13.08 -2.24
CA ILE A 10 4.42 12.91 -3.29
C ILE A 10 4.53 14.15 -4.21
N GLY A 11 3.56 15.09 -4.16
CA GLY A 11 3.52 16.25 -5.02
C GLY A 11 3.24 15.89 -6.49
N ASP A 12 4.01 16.47 -7.43
CA ASP A 12 3.82 16.24 -8.86
C ASP A 12 4.11 14.80 -9.25
N LEU A 13 3.07 14.08 -9.72
CA LEU A 13 3.16 12.67 -10.11
C LEU A 13 4.08 12.44 -11.33
N GLY A 14 4.09 13.35 -12.30
CA GLY A 14 4.95 13.25 -13.47
C GLY A 14 6.42 13.29 -13.08
N LYS A 15 6.79 14.23 -12.21
CA LYS A 15 8.14 14.31 -11.65
C LYS A 15 8.49 13.09 -10.82
N ALA A 16 7.55 12.59 -10.02
CA ALA A 16 7.77 11.40 -9.21
C ALA A 16 8.00 10.14 -10.05
N LEU A 17 7.26 9.98 -11.16
CA LEU A 17 7.46 8.88 -12.11
C LEU A 17 8.80 8.97 -12.85
N GLU A 18 9.23 10.17 -13.26
CA GLU A 18 10.54 10.35 -13.89
C GLU A 18 11.68 10.06 -12.89
N GLU A 19 11.54 10.49 -11.64
CA GLU A 19 12.48 10.16 -10.57
C GLU A 19 12.53 8.65 -10.30
N ALA A 20 11.38 7.98 -10.29
CA ALA A 20 11.31 6.52 -10.15
C ALA A 20 12.07 5.81 -11.27
N LYS A 21 11.95 6.28 -12.51
CA LYS A 21 12.69 5.76 -13.67
C LYS A 21 14.21 5.93 -13.47
N GLN A 22 14.66 7.10 -12.99
CA GLN A 22 16.07 7.36 -12.71
C GLN A 22 16.59 6.46 -11.58
N VAL A 23 15.83 6.35 -10.47
CA VAL A 23 16.17 5.47 -9.33
C VAL A 23 16.26 4.02 -9.78
N LYS A 24 15.35 3.56 -10.63
CA LYS A 24 15.38 2.18 -11.15
C LYS A 24 16.59 1.94 -12.05
N ALA A 25 16.97 2.90 -12.87
CA ALA A 25 18.12 2.80 -13.78
C ALA A 25 19.47 2.85 -13.03
N THR A 26 19.56 3.65 -11.96
CA THR A 26 20.80 3.88 -11.21
C THR A 26 20.55 3.82 -9.69
N PRO A 27 20.20 2.64 -9.14
CA PRO A 27 19.70 2.54 -7.76
C PRO A 27 20.70 2.98 -6.68
N PHE A 28 21.98 3.01 -6.98
CA PHE A 28 23.05 3.38 -6.05
C PHE A 28 23.58 4.81 -6.22
N ALA A 29 22.99 5.60 -7.13
CA ALA A 29 23.51 6.95 -7.42
C ALA A 29 23.43 7.91 -6.22
N TRP A 30 22.56 7.64 -5.25
CA TRP A 30 22.31 8.49 -4.07
C TRP A 30 22.78 7.89 -2.74
N GLN A 31 23.74 6.96 -2.75
CA GLN A 31 24.22 6.31 -1.52
C GLN A 31 24.78 7.27 -0.48
N ASN A 32 25.30 8.41 -0.91
CA ASN A 32 25.85 9.42 0.01
C ASN A 32 24.75 10.12 0.85
N LEU A 33 23.48 10.16 0.39
CA LEU A 33 22.39 10.77 1.13
C LEU A 33 22.11 10.03 2.44
N GLY A 34 22.17 8.70 2.41
CA GLY A 34 21.90 7.86 3.57
C GLY A 34 23.10 7.56 4.46
N ARG A 35 24.29 8.07 4.11
CA ARG A 35 25.50 7.83 4.88
C ARG A 35 25.33 8.30 6.34
N ASN A 36 25.57 7.39 7.30
CA ASN A 36 25.37 7.61 8.74
C ASN A 36 23.90 7.93 9.13
N LYS A 37 22.95 7.66 8.26
CA LYS A 37 21.51 7.77 8.53
C LYS A 37 20.91 6.41 8.81
N THR A 38 19.91 6.38 9.69
CA THR A 38 19.22 5.16 10.09
C THR A 38 17.71 5.31 9.86
N ILE A 39 17.10 4.28 9.25
CA ILE A 39 15.65 4.13 9.26
C ILE A 39 15.26 3.00 10.20
N ILE A 40 14.25 3.21 11.04
CA ILE A 40 13.60 2.15 11.81
C ILE A 40 12.28 1.77 11.11
N LEU A 41 12.13 0.48 10.80
CA LEU A 41 10.94 -0.10 10.17
C LEU A 41 10.16 -0.86 11.25
N ILE A 42 9.02 -0.31 11.68
CA ILE A 42 8.21 -0.81 12.78
C ILE A 42 7.04 -1.61 12.23
N PHE A 43 6.90 -2.85 12.69
CA PHE A 43 5.87 -3.78 12.25
C PHE A 43 5.00 -4.22 13.42
N PHE A 44 3.75 -3.76 13.46
CA PHE A 44 2.70 -4.29 14.34
C PHE A 44 2.11 -5.58 13.77
N ASN A 45 2.26 -5.80 12.46
CA ASN A 45 1.79 -6.97 11.73
C ASN A 45 2.89 -7.49 10.81
N SER A 46 3.00 -8.81 10.69
CA SER A 46 4.02 -9.44 9.84
C SER A 46 3.91 -9.03 8.37
N SER A 47 5.04 -8.90 7.68
CA SER A 47 5.12 -8.67 6.25
C SER A 47 6.38 -9.26 5.66
N LEU A 48 6.25 -9.89 4.50
CA LEU A 48 7.40 -10.36 3.72
C LEU A 48 7.92 -9.23 2.80
N ARG A 49 7.07 -8.78 1.87
CA ARG A 49 7.47 -7.85 0.79
C ARG A 49 7.78 -6.46 1.30
N THR A 50 6.93 -5.88 2.14
CA THR A 50 7.16 -4.54 2.70
C THR A 50 8.49 -4.49 3.46
N ARG A 51 8.77 -5.52 4.27
CA ARG A 51 10.03 -5.63 5.01
C ARG A 51 11.22 -5.64 4.07
N LEU A 52 11.25 -6.58 3.12
CA LEU A 52 12.39 -6.76 2.22
C LEU A 52 12.58 -5.58 1.27
N SER A 53 11.49 -5.04 0.69
CA SER A 53 11.60 -3.91 -0.25
C SER A 53 12.06 -2.62 0.44
N SER A 54 11.55 -2.33 1.64
CA SER A 54 11.95 -1.12 2.38
C SER A 54 13.40 -1.21 2.89
N GLN A 55 13.82 -2.38 3.36
CA GLN A 55 15.24 -2.59 3.71
C GLN A 55 16.15 -2.44 2.49
N LYS A 56 15.77 -3.06 1.35
CA LYS A 56 16.55 -2.95 0.12
C LYS A 56 16.63 -1.51 -0.38
N ALA A 57 15.54 -0.74 -0.31
CA ALA A 57 15.52 0.68 -0.66
C ALA A 57 16.47 1.51 0.22
N ALA A 58 16.43 1.29 1.53
CA ALA A 58 17.34 1.94 2.49
C ALA A 58 18.81 1.62 2.18
N MET A 59 19.14 0.34 1.94
CA MET A 59 20.49 -0.10 1.58
C MET A 59 20.99 0.55 0.28
N ASN A 60 20.11 0.69 -0.73
CA ASN A 60 20.46 1.34 -1.98
C ASN A 60 20.82 2.82 -1.78
N LEU A 61 20.23 3.49 -0.79
CA LEU A 61 20.54 4.88 -0.41
C LEU A 61 21.72 5.00 0.57
N GLY A 62 22.33 3.88 0.99
CA GLY A 62 23.44 3.88 1.97
C GLY A 62 23.00 4.07 3.42
N MET A 63 21.70 3.89 3.73
CA MET A 63 21.17 3.95 5.09
C MET A 63 21.40 2.64 5.85
N ASN A 64 21.54 2.75 7.17
CA ASN A 64 21.31 1.63 8.08
C ASN A 64 19.80 1.38 8.20
N SER A 65 19.39 0.12 8.30
CA SER A 65 17.97 -0.22 8.54
C SER A 65 17.85 -1.14 9.76
N ILE A 66 17.03 -0.73 10.71
CA ILE A 66 16.64 -1.53 11.88
C ILE A 66 15.19 -1.96 11.68
N VAL A 67 14.88 -3.20 11.92
CA VAL A 67 13.52 -3.74 11.87
C VAL A 67 13.09 -4.10 13.27
N LEU A 68 11.92 -3.58 13.69
CA LEU A 68 11.32 -3.87 14.97
C LEU A 68 9.93 -4.50 14.75
N ASN A 69 9.75 -5.74 15.20
CA ASN A 69 8.43 -6.38 15.27
C ASN A 69 7.88 -6.19 16.69
N VAL A 70 6.88 -5.34 16.84
CA VAL A 70 6.36 -4.92 18.15
C VAL A 70 5.91 -6.08 19.03
N ASN A 71 5.37 -7.15 18.45
CA ASN A 71 4.89 -8.30 19.22
C ASN A 71 5.84 -9.51 19.18
N GLY A 72 7.07 -9.36 18.68
CA GLY A 72 8.03 -10.44 18.53
C GLY A 72 9.42 -10.13 19.08
N ASP A 73 9.90 -8.90 18.83
CA ASP A 73 11.25 -8.48 19.19
C ASP A 73 11.27 -7.63 20.48
N SER A 74 10.07 -7.18 20.93
CA SER A 74 9.91 -6.34 22.12
C SER A 74 8.64 -6.73 22.89
N TRP A 75 8.42 -6.06 24.02
CA TRP A 75 7.17 -6.15 24.74
C TRP A 75 6.03 -5.46 23.94
N LYS A 76 4.80 -5.76 24.35
CA LYS A 76 3.60 -5.14 23.76
C LYS A 76 3.54 -3.67 24.14
N LEU A 77 3.09 -2.85 23.20
CA LEU A 77 2.89 -1.42 23.40
C LEU A 77 1.40 -1.10 23.58
N GLU A 78 1.10 -0.24 24.55
CA GLU A 78 -0.23 0.32 24.68
C GLU A 78 -0.46 1.43 23.66
N THR A 79 -1.59 1.37 22.96
CA THR A 79 -1.93 2.27 21.86
C THR A 79 -3.09 3.22 22.17
N GLU A 80 -3.88 2.90 23.23
CA GLU A 80 -5.08 3.65 23.59
C GLU A 80 -4.79 4.66 24.68
N MET A 81 -5.23 5.90 24.47
CA MET A 81 -5.03 6.99 25.43
C MET A 81 -5.98 6.89 26.63
N GLY A 82 -5.49 7.30 27.81
CA GLY A 82 -6.32 7.40 29.02
C GLY A 82 -6.63 6.07 29.71
N VAL A 83 -6.01 4.98 29.28
CA VAL A 83 -6.17 3.66 29.92
C VAL A 83 -5.36 3.54 31.20
N VAL A 84 -5.82 2.72 32.14
CA VAL A 84 -5.02 2.27 33.28
C VAL A 84 -4.17 1.10 32.81
N MET A 85 -2.84 1.24 32.85
CA MET A 85 -1.89 0.24 32.34
C MET A 85 -1.62 -0.86 33.40
N ASP A 86 -2.64 -1.61 33.78
CA ASP A 86 -2.58 -2.72 34.75
C ASP A 86 -2.58 -4.11 34.09
N GLY A 87 -2.50 -4.14 32.74
CA GLY A 87 -2.51 -5.36 31.93
C GLY A 87 -1.11 -5.82 31.49
N ASP A 88 -1.04 -6.43 30.31
CA ASP A 88 0.16 -7.07 29.74
C ASP A 88 0.98 -6.16 28.82
N LYS A 89 0.69 -4.86 28.77
CA LYS A 89 1.39 -3.85 27.95
C LYS A 89 2.15 -2.90 28.89
N PRO A 90 3.47 -3.07 29.07
CA PRO A 90 4.23 -2.32 30.11
C PRO A 90 4.62 -0.90 29.67
N GLU A 91 4.46 -0.53 28.39
CA GLU A 91 4.88 0.78 27.88
C GLU A 91 3.83 1.34 26.90
N HIS A 92 3.56 2.64 27.01
CA HIS A 92 2.65 3.32 26.11
C HIS A 92 3.40 3.89 24.90
N LEU A 93 2.73 4.00 23.73
CA LEU A 93 3.29 4.59 22.52
C LEU A 93 3.81 6.02 22.73
N ARG A 94 3.20 6.77 23.66
CA ARG A 94 3.56 8.14 23.94
C ARG A 94 4.99 8.30 24.48
N GLU A 95 5.49 7.31 25.20
CA GLU A 95 6.87 7.22 25.68
C GLU A 95 7.76 6.49 24.67
N ALA A 96 7.31 5.37 24.13
CA ALA A 96 8.09 4.57 23.21
C ALA A 96 8.47 5.33 21.91
N ILE A 97 7.54 6.10 21.32
CA ILE A 97 7.75 6.77 20.04
C ILE A 97 8.87 7.81 20.09
N PRO A 98 8.92 8.76 21.04
CA PRO A 98 10.04 9.71 21.14
C PRO A 98 11.39 9.02 21.36
N VAL A 99 11.40 7.94 22.16
CA VAL A 99 12.63 7.15 22.40
C VAL A 99 13.09 6.50 21.11
N ILE A 100 12.20 5.82 20.36
CA ILE A 100 12.50 5.24 19.04
C ILE A 100 13.00 6.34 18.08
N GLY A 101 12.35 7.50 18.07
CA GLY A 101 12.75 8.66 17.27
C GLY A 101 14.17 9.16 17.56
N SER A 102 14.65 9.00 18.81
CA SER A 102 16.03 9.38 19.16
C SER A 102 17.10 8.48 18.55
N TYR A 103 16.73 7.26 18.09
CA TYR A 103 17.64 6.28 17.52
C TYR A 103 17.66 6.24 15.99
N CYS A 104 16.90 7.13 15.32
CA CYS A 104 16.82 7.10 13.86
C CYS A 104 16.64 8.50 13.26
N ASP A 105 16.71 8.54 11.94
CA ASP A 105 16.48 9.75 11.14
C ASP A 105 15.11 9.69 10.42
N ILE A 106 14.63 8.49 10.08
CA ILE A 106 13.33 8.24 9.43
C ILE A 106 12.66 7.05 10.12
N ILE A 107 11.34 7.07 10.20
CA ILE A 107 10.53 5.96 10.73
C ILE A 107 9.57 5.44 9.64
N GLY A 108 9.55 4.14 9.42
CA GLY A 108 8.51 3.46 8.64
C GLY A 108 7.58 2.70 9.57
N VAL A 109 6.26 2.87 9.45
CA VAL A 109 5.27 2.22 10.33
C VAL A 109 4.31 1.36 9.52
N ARG A 110 4.14 0.11 9.94
CA ARG A 110 3.11 -0.80 9.43
C ARG A 110 2.16 -1.18 10.57
N SER A 111 0.90 -0.76 10.46
CA SER A 111 -0.15 -1.00 11.45
C SER A 111 -1.49 -1.23 10.77
N PHE A 112 -1.89 -2.48 10.62
CA PHE A 112 -3.15 -2.85 9.98
C PHE A 112 -4.37 -2.40 10.77
N ALA A 113 -5.48 -2.23 10.04
CA ALA A 113 -6.80 -2.14 10.64
C ALA A 113 -7.09 -3.37 11.51
N GLY A 114 -7.61 -3.12 12.70
CA GLY A 114 -8.11 -4.17 13.59
C GLY A 114 -9.42 -4.80 13.09
N LEU A 115 -10.13 -4.11 12.19
CA LEU A 115 -11.44 -4.48 11.63
C LEU A 115 -12.53 -4.72 12.70
N LYS A 116 -12.37 -4.09 13.87
CA LYS A 116 -13.31 -4.16 14.99
C LYS A 116 -13.97 -2.82 15.27
N ASP A 117 -13.17 -1.78 15.36
CA ASP A 117 -13.60 -0.41 15.56
C ASP A 117 -13.22 0.44 14.36
N LYS A 118 -14.25 0.79 13.54
CA LYS A 118 -14.06 1.61 12.34
C LYS A 118 -13.50 2.99 12.69
N SER A 119 -13.96 3.59 13.78
CA SER A 119 -13.51 4.93 14.18
C SER A 119 -12.04 4.93 14.57
N PHE A 120 -11.59 3.95 15.36
CA PHE A 120 -10.19 3.79 15.72
C PHE A 120 -9.29 3.60 14.48
N ASP A 121 -9.70 2.72 13.58
CA ASP A 121 -8.96 2.39 12.35
C ASP A 121 -8.94 3.59 11.37
N TYR A 122 -10.08 4.20 11.08
CA TYR A 122 -10.20 5.32 10.12
C TYR A 122 -9.63 6.65 10.65
N ASN A 123 -9.50 6.80 11.96
CA ASN A 123 -8.73 7.89 12.54
C ASN A 123 -7.21 7.67 12.48
N GLU A 124 -6.76 6.52 11.97
CA GLU A 124 -5.33 6.18 11.85
C GLU A 124 -4.58 6.35 13.18
N THR A 125 -5.22 5.93 14.26
CA THR A 125 -4.81 6.25 15.64
C THR A 125 -3.35 5.91 15.93
N ILE A 126 -2.85 4.76 15.43
CA ILE A 126 -1.45 4.36 15.65
C ILE A 126 -0.50 5.24 14.81
N LEU A 127 -0.74 5.35 13.50
CA LEU A 127 0.17 6.07 12.60
C LEU A 127 0.25 7.56 12.96
N ARG A 128 -0.88 8.19 13.32
CA ARG A 128 -0.91 9.61 13.74
C ARG A 128 -0.08 9.86 14.99
N GLN A 129 -0.07 8.94 15.96
CA GLN A 129 0.82 9.07 17.13
C GLN A 129 2.30 9.09 16.72
N PHE A 130 2.71 8.25 15.76
CA PHE A 130 4.09 8.31 15.25
C PHE A 130 4.42 9.64 14.57
N ILE A 131 3.49 10.17 13.76
CA ILE A 131 3.66 11.48 13.10
C ILE A 131 3.76 12.60 14.14
N GLU A 132 2.94 12.54 15.19
CA GLU A 132 2.86 13.57 16.22
C GLU A 132 4.06 13.54 17.20
N TYR A 133 4.45 12.35 17.67
CA TYR A 133 5.38 12.23 18.80
C TYR A 133 6.81 11.89 18.42
N SER A 134 7.08 11.41 17.20
CA SER A 134 8.44 10.95 16.85
C SER A 134 9.44 12.10 16.63
N GLY A 135 8.97 13.27 16.22
CA GLY A 135 9.85 14.37 15.77
C GLY A 135 10.65 14.04 14.50
N LYS A 136 10.33 12.94 13.80
CA LYS A 136 11.03 12.43 12.62
C LYS A 136 10.09 12.34 11.43
N PRO A 137 10.61 12.32 10.18
CA PRO A 137 9.83 11.93 9.03
C PRO A 137 9.26 10.50 9.17
N VAL A 138 7.98 10.35 8.82
CA VAL A 138 7.25 9.08 8.96
C VAL A 138 6.70 8.60 7.63
N ILE A 139 6.94 7.33 7.31
CA ILE A 139 6.40 6.64 6.13
C ILE A 139 5.33 5.64 6.57
N SER A 140 4.12 5.76 6.03
CA SER A 140 3.15 4.66 6.11
C SER A 140 3.61 3.52 5.22
N LEU A 141 4.04 2.42 5.84
CA LEU A 141 4.39 1.19 5.14
C LEU A 141 3.15 0.34 4.79
N GLU A 142 2.10 0.53 5.47
CA GLU A 142 0.69 0.14 5.34
C GLU A 142 0.02 0.43 6.69
N SER A 143 -0.99 1.26 6.67
CA SER A 143 -1.76 1.61 7.86
C SER A 143 -3.16 0.98 7.83
N ALA A 144 -4.04 1.45 8.67
CA ALA A 144 -5.40 0.94 8.71
C ALA A 144 -6.19 1.24 7.42
N THR A 145 -5.99 2.42 6.81
CA THR A 145 -6.76 2.87 5.65
C THR A 145 -5.97 3.07 4.38
N VAL A 146 -4.61 3.14 4.43
CA VAL A 146 -3.79 3.44 3.26
C VAL A 146 -2.49 2.61 3.17
N HIS A 147 -2.03 2.41 1.92
CA HIS A 147 -0.74 1.79 1.60
C HIS A 147 -0.02 2.54 0.47
N PRO A 148 0.44 3.78 0.71
CA PRO A 148 0.91 4.68 -0.34
C PRO A 148 2.11 4.15 -1.13
N CYS A 149 3.07 3.47 -0.47
CA CYS A 149 4.21 2.85 -1.15
C CYS A 149 3.79 1.75 -2.12
N GLN A 150 2.69 1.02 -1.85
CA GLN A 150 2.16 0.04 -2.80
C GLN A 150 1.52 0.76 -3.98
N ALA A 151 0.62 1.70 -3.74
CA ALA A 151 -0.08 2.41 -4.81
C ALA A 151 0.89 3.17 -5.73
N PHE A 152 1.97 3.73 -5.19
CA PHE A 152 3.02 4.34 -6.01
C PHE A 152 3.77 3.28 -6.86
N ALA A 153 4.05 2.10 -6.30
CA ALA A 153 4.65 1.00 -7.07
C ALA A 153 3.72 0.52 -8.18
N ASP A 154 2.41 0.47 -7.92
CA ASP A 154 1.38 0.11 -8.89
C ASP A 154 1.35 1.13 -10.05
N LEU A 155 1.36 2.43 -9.73
CA LEU A 155 1.39 3.51 -10.73
C LEU A 155 2.69 3.49 -11.55
N ILE A 156 3.86 3.26 -10.94
CA ILE A 156 5.13 3.06 -11.64
C ILE A 156 4.98 1.91 -12.64
N THR A 157 4.40 0.79 -12.21
CA THR A 157 4.22 -0.40 -13.04
C THR A 157 3.27 -0.13 -14.20
N ILE A 158 2.13 0.51 -13.96
CA ILE A 158 1.20 0.93 -15.02
C ILE A 158 1.92 1.83 -16.03
N ASN A 159 2.70 2.80 -15.56
CA ASN A 159 3.43 3.71 -16.45
C ASN A 159 4.51 3.01 -17.29
N GLU A 160 5.09 1.91 -16.80
CA GLU A 160 6.08 1.11 -17.54
C GLU A 160 5.45 0.23 -18.62
N TYR A 161 4.22 -0.26 -18.40
CA TYR A 161 3.57 -1.24 -19.26
C TYR A 161 2.46 -0.66 -20.14
N LYS A 162 2.02 0.59 -19.91
CA LYS A 162 0.98 1.20 -20.72
C LYS A 162 1.43 1.38 -22.17
N SER A 163 0.53 1.06 -23.10
CA SER A 163 0.73 1.25 -24.56
C SER A 163 0.01 2.50 -25.10
N VAL A 164 -0.91 3.06 -24.31
CA VAL A 164 -1.70 4.25 -24.65
C VAL A 164 -1.47 5.35 -23.62
N ALA A 165 -1.73 6.60 -24.00
CA ALA A 165 -1.49 7.75 -23.12
C ALA A 165 -2.35 7.66 -21.85
N ARG A 166 -3.65 7.36 -22.01
CA ARG A 166 -4.63 7.24 -20.92
C ARG A 166 -5.25 5.85 -20.90
N PRO A 167 -4.60 4.88 -20.23
CA PRO A 167 -5.07 3.50 -20.17
C PRO A 167 -6.33 3.37 -19.32
N LYS A 168 -7.19 2.41 -19.67
CA LYS A 168 -8.30 2.00 -18.80
C LYS A 168 -7.79 1.04 -17.74
N VAL A 169 -7.90 1.46 -16.47
CA VAL A 169 -7.46 0.72 -15.29
C VAL A 169 -8.67 0.32 -14.46
N VAL A 170 -8.81 -0.96 -14.16
CA VAL A 170 -9.93 -1.49 -13.38
C VAL A 170 -9.43 -2.06 -12.05
N LEU A 171 -9.90 -1.51 -10.95
CA LEU A 171 -9.81 -2.13 -9.62
C LEU A 171 -11.00 -3.07 -9.44
N THR A 172 -10.75 -4.36 -9.33
CA THR A 172 -11.81 -5.34 -9.08
C THR A 172 -11.71 -5.98 -7.71
N TRP A 173 -12.85 -6.03 -7.01
CA TRP A 173 -12.98 -6.91 -5.85
C TRP A 173 -12.84 -8.38 -6.28
N ALA A 174 -12.31 -9.21 -5.39
CA ALA A 174 -12.24 -10.66 -5.57
C ALA A 174 -12.48 -11.37 -4.22
N PRO A 175 -13.01 -12.61 -4.21
CA PRO A 175 -13.37 -13.32 -2.97
C PRO A 175 -12.14 -13.69 -2.14
N HIS A 176 -12.32 -13.76 -0.81
CA HIS A 176 -11.28 -14.17 0.12
C HIS A 176 -11.92 -14.83 1.37
N PRO A 177 -11.26 -15.84 2.02
CA PRO A 177 -11.83 -16.55 3.16
C PRO A 177 -11.78 -15.75 4.47
N ARG A 178 -11.11 -14.60 4.50
CA ARG A 178 -11.00 -13.70 5.66
C ARG A 178 -11.35 -12.28 5.24
N ALA A 179 -11.90 -11.51 6.16
CA ALA A 179 -12.01 -10.07 6.00
C ALA A 179 -10.61 -9.46 5.90
N LEU A 180 -10.39 -8.60 4.90
CA LEU A 180 -9.14 -7.87 4.71
C LEU A 180 -9.39 -6.36 4.82
N PRO A 181 -8.37 -5.59 5.26
CA PRO A 181 -8.44 -4.13 5.30
C PRO A 181 -8.67 -3.50 3.93
N GLN A 182 -9.21 -2.27 3.94
CA GLN A 182 -9.41 -1.45 2.75
C GLN A 182 -8.15 -0.67 2.33
N ALA A 183 -7.05 -0.74 3.08
CA ALA A 183 -5.85 0.09 2.88
C ALA A 183 -5.29 0.05 1.45
N VAL A 184 -5.17 -1.13 0.85
CA VAL A 184 -4.65 -1.26 -0.53
C VAL A 184 -5.64 -0.72 -1.56
N PRO A 185 -6.93 -1.13 -1.61
CA PRO A 185 -7.85 -0.60 -2.59
C PRO A 185 -8.12 0.90 -2.41
N ASN A 186 -8.14 1.42 -1.18
CA ASN A 186 -8.26 2.85 -0.91
C ASN A 186 -7.10 3.64 -1.53
N SER A 187 -5.86 3.24 -1.24
CA SER A 187 -4.70 3.91 -1.83
C SER A 187 -4.64 3.75 -3.34
N PHE A 188 -4.97 2.56 -3.86
CA PHE A 188 -5.02 2.38 -5.31
C PHE A 188 -6.02 3.35 -5.95
N ALA A 189 -7.24 3.47 -5.38
CA ALA A 189 -8.26 4.38 -5.87
C ALA A 189 -7.81 5.86 -5.80
N GLU A 190 -7.24 6.28 -4.67
CA GLU A 190 -6.72 7.64 -4.49
C GLU A 190 -5.64 7.99 -5.54
N TRP A 191 -4.69 7.07 -5.78
CA TRP A 191 -3.61 7.28 -6.73
C TRP A 191 -4.06 7.24 -8.19
N MET A 192 -5.01 6.35 -8.52
CA MET A 192 -5.57 6.29 -9.89
C MET A 192 -6.44 7.51 -10.21
N ASN A 193 -7.19 8.06 -9.24
CA ASN A 193 -7.92 9.32 -9.41
C ASN A 193 -6.98 10.51 -9.66
N ALA A 194 -5.78 10.51 -9.10
CA ALA A 194 -4.78 11.56 -9.32
C ALA A 194 -3.96 11.37 -10.61
N ALA A 195 -3.97 10.17 -11.19
CA ALA A 195 -3.23 9.82 -12.39
C ALA A 195 -4.06 10.06 -13.67
N ASP A 196 -3.37 10.19 -14.82
CA ASP A 196 -4.04 10.30 -16.14
C ASP A 196 -4.41 8.90 -16.66
N VAL A 197 -5.50 8.35 -16.12
CA VAL A 197 -6.06 7.03 -16.49
C VAL A 197 -7.59 7.11 -16.58
N ASP A 198 -8.22 6.19 -17.32
CA ASP A 198 -9.67 5.94 -17.24
C ASP A 198 -9.91 4.91 -16.14
N PHE A 199 -10.26 5.39 -14.95
CA PHE A 199 -10.34 4.55 -13.75
C PHE A 199 -11.75 4.04 -13.46
N VAL A 200 -11.86 2.73 -13.21
CA VAL A 200 -13.11 2.06 -12.85
C VAL A 200 -12.91 1.19 -11.62
N ILE A 201 -13.84 1.25 -10.69
CA ILE A 201 -13.91 0.35 -9.54
C ILE A 201 -15.07 -0.61 -9.76
N THR A 202 -14.86 -1.93 -9.57
CA THR A 202 -15.94 -2.91 -9.65
C THR A 202 -15.93 -3.86 -8.46
N HIS A 203 -17.09 -4.05 -7.87
CA HIS A 203 -17.30 -4.89 -6.68
C HIS A 203 -18.78 -5.31 -6.57
N PRO A 204 -19.11 -6.37 -5.83
CA PRO A 204 -20.50 -6.68 -5.51
C PRO A 204 -21.08 -5.63 -4.55
N GLU A 205 -22.41 -5.49 -4.55
CA GLU A 205 -23.13 -4.62 -3.61
C GLU A 205 -22.70 -4.88 -2.15
N GLY A 206 -22.57 -3.81 -1.35
CA GLY A 206 -22.13 -3.87 0.05
C GLY A 206 -20.61 -3.84 0.25
N TYR A 207 -19.84 -3.77 -0.85
CA TYR A 207 -18.38 -3.63 -0.80
C TYR A 207 -17.90 -2.27 -1.32
N GLU A 208 -18.75 -1.26 -1.29
CA GLU A 208 -18.37 0.12 -1.59
C GLU A 208 -17.20 0.55 -0.70
N LEU A 209 -16.19 1.17 -1.31
CA LEU A 209 -15.14 1.84 -0.57
C LEU A 209 -15.68 3.15 0.02
N ASP A 210 -14.99 3.67 1.03
CA ASP A 210 -15.36 4.95 1.62
C ASP A 210 -15.27 6.06 0.55
N PRO A 211 -16.30 6.94 0.42
CA PRO A 211 -16.36 7.98 -0.61
C PRO A 211 -15.13 8.88 -0.68
N GLN A 212 -14.44 9.11 0.44
CA GLN A 212 -13.22 9.90 0.48
C GLN A 212 -12.09 9.35 -0.42
N PHE A 213 -12.08 8.02 -0.68
CA PHE A 213 -11.09 7.36 -1.54
C PHE A 213 -11.61 7.09 -2.94
N VAL A 214 -12.93 6.91 -3.10
CA VAL A 214 -13.55 6.66 -4.41
C VAL A 214 -13.36 7.86 -5.33
N GLY A 215 -13.51 9.08 -4.80
CA GLY A 215 -13.37 10.31 -5.59
C GLY A 215 -14.32 10.32 -6.80
N ASP A 216 -13.76 10.67 -7.97
CA ASP A 216 -14.51 10.74 -9.24
C ASP A 216 -14.51 9.41 -10.02
N ALA A 217 -14.00 8.30 -9.43
CA ALA A 217 -13.96 7.01 -10.08
C ALA A 217 -15.35 6.50 -10.44
N ARG A 218 -15.49 5.97 -11.66
CA ARG A 218 -16.70 5.26 -12.06
C ARG A 218 -16.81 3.94 -11.30
N VAL A 219 -17.96 3.68 -10.68
CA VAL A 219 -18.27 2.39 -10.04
C VAL A 219 -19.19 1.60 -10.98
N GLU A 220 -18.83 0.34 -11.22
CA GLU A 220 -19.60 -0.61 -12.02
C GLU A 220 -19.80 -1.91 -11.24
N TYR A 221 -21.04 -2.33 -11.05
CA TYR A 221 -21.39 -3.55 -10.29
C TYR A 221 -21.34 -4.83 -11.13
N ASP A 222 -21.25 -4.69 -12.45
CA ASP A 222 -21.05 -5.81 -13.37
C ASP A 222 -19.56 -5.90 -13.74
N GLN A 223 -18.87 -6.92 -13.21
CA GLN A 223 -17.46 -7.14 -13.44
C GLN A 223 -17.10 -7.27 -14.93
N MET A 224 -17.96 -7.95 -15.71
CA MET A 224 -17.70 -8.15 -17.14
C MET A 224 -17.74 -6.82 -17.89
N LYS A 225 -18.75 -5.97 -17.60
CA LYS A 225 -18.84 -4.62 -18.19
C LYS A 225 -17.68 -3.73 -17.77
N ALA A 226 -17.26 -3.82 -16.50
CA ALA A 226 -16.10 -3.06 -16.03
C ALA A 226 -14.84 -3.44 -16.82
N PHE A 227 -14.67 -4.73 -17.14
CA PHE A 227 -13.49 -5.26 -17.82
C PHE A 227 -13.45 -4.99 -19.32
N GLU A 228 -14.60 -4.74 -19.98
CA GLU A 228 -14.63 -4.46 -21.42
C GLU A 228 -13.61 -3.37 -21.83
N GLY A 229 -12.68 -3.73 -22.71
CA GLY A 229 -11.66 -2.81 -23.22
C GLY A 229 -10.66 -2.29 -22.19
N ALA A 230 -10.51 -2.96 -21.04
CA ALA A 230 -9.50 -2.57 -20.05
C ALA A 230 -8.08 -2.91 -20.51
N ASP A 231 -7.12 -2.04 -20.15
CA ASP A 231 -5.67 -2.25 -20.36
C ASP A 231 -5.01 -2.88 -19.13
N PHE A 232 -5.54 -2.63 -17.93
CA PHE A 232 -5.04 -3.15 -16.66
C PHE A 232 -6.17 -3.62 -15.76
N ILE A 233 -6.01 -4.81 -15.18
CA ILE A 233 -6.92 -5.37 -14.17
C ILE A 233 -6.14 -5.55 -12.87
N TYR A 234 -6.50 -4.77 -11.86
CA TYR A 234 -5.95 -4.88 -10.50
C TYR A 234 -6.96 -5.60 -9.60
N ALA A 235 -6.68 -6.85 -9.26
CA ALA A 235 -7.54 -7.64 -8.39
C ALA A 235 -7.15 -7.50 -6.92
N LYS A 236 -8.14 -7.27 -6.05
CA LYS A 236 -7.91 -7.20 -4.61
C LYS A 236 -9.17 -7.58 -3.83
N ASN A 237 -9.00 -8.26 -2.71
CA ASN A 237 -10.08 -8.39 -1.73
C ASN A 237 -10.05 -7.26 -0.72
N TRP A 238 -11.22 -6.83 -0.28
CA TRP A 238 -11.43 -6.00 0.90
C TRP A 238 -12.75 -6.34 1.56
N SER A 239 -12.88 -6.11 2.87
CA SER A 239 -14.10 -6.28 3.62
C SER A 239 -15.02 -5.06 3.48
N SER A 240 -16.31 -5.25 3.78
CA SER A 240 -17.29 -4.17 3.74
C SER A 240 -16.92 -3.01 4.67
N VAL A 241 -17.16 -1.78 4.21
CA VAL A 241 -17.00 -0.55 4.99
C VAL A 241 -18.27 -0.25 5.78
N SER A 242 -19.45 -0.52 5.20
CA SER A 242 -20.76 -0.30 5.84
C SER A 242 -21.06 -1.35 6.92
N HIS A 243 -20.66 -2.60 6.69
CA HIS A 243 -20.66 -3.68 7.68
C HIS A 243 -19.22 -3.99 8.08
N TYR A 244 -18.60 -3.07 8.77
CA TYR A 244 -17.16 -3.00 8.97
C TYR A 244 -16.53 -4.33 9.40
N GLY A 245 -15.52 -4.77 8.64
CA GLY A 245 -14.79 -5.99 8.92
C GLY A 245 -15.55 -7.29 8.63
N GLN A 246 -16.77 -7.23 8.06
CA GLN A 246 -17.56 -8.42 7.74
C GLN A 246 -17.31 -8.90 6.29
N ILE A 247 -17.50 -10.20 6.11
CA ILE A 247 -17.54 -10.84 4.79
C ILE A 247 -19.02 -11.01 4.41
N LEU A 248 -19.49 -10.26 3.41
CA LEU A 248 -20.87 -10.30 2.93
C LEU A 248 -21.02 -11.29 1.79
N SER A 249 -19.94 -11.58 1.04
CA SER A 249 -19.94 -12.49 -0.10
C SER A 249 -18.63 -13.26 -0.20
N GLN A 250 -18.72 -14.50 -0.66
CA GLN A 250 -17.59 -15.32 -1.11
C GLN A 250 -17.85 -15.85 -2.53
N ASP A 251 -18.66 -15.12 -3.30
CA ASP A 251 -19.07 -15.53 -4.65
C ASP A 251 -17.85 -15.66 -5.57
N ARG A 252 -17.66 -16.89 -6.06
CA ARG A 252 -16.55 -17.27 -6.93
C ARG A 252 -16.71 -16.76 -8.36
N ALA A 253 -17.87 -16.24 -8.73
CA ALA A 253 -18.05 -15.59 -10.02
C ALA A 253 -17.15 -14.36 -10.18
N TRP A 254 -16.71 -13.75 -9.05
CA TRP A 254 -15.77 -12.63 -9.00
C TRP A 254 -14.29 -13.05 -9.06
N THR A 255 -13.98 -14.35 -9.14
CA THR A 255 -12.60 -14.82 -9.37
C THR A 255 -12.15 -14.39 -10.77
N VAL A 256 -11.02 -13.69 -10.87
CA VAL A 256 -10.48 -13.29 -12.18
C VAL A 256 -9.91 -14.50 -12.90
N GLY A 257 -10.56 -14.87 -14.00
CA GLY A 257 -10.20 -16.03 -14.83
C GLY A 257 -10.10 -15.65 -16.30
N ALA A 258 -9.80 -16.62 -17.16
CA ALA A 258 -9.67 -16.43 -18.60
C ALA A 258 -10.92 -15.81 -19.23
N ARG A 259 -12.13 -16.19 -18.76
CA ARG A 259 -13.40 -15.63 -19.25
C ARG A 259 -13.47 -14.12 -19.03
N GLN A 260 -13.09 -13.64 -17.84
CA GLN A 260 -13.10 -12.23 -17.52
C GLN A 260 -12.00 -11.48 -18.30
N MET A 261 -10.81 -12.08 -18.41
CA MET A 261 -9.72 -11.46 -19.18
C MET A 261 -10.00 -11.40 -20.67
N ALA A 262 -10.84 -12.29 -21.22
CA ALA A 262 -11.14 -12.33 -22.67
C ALA A 262 -11.92 -11.11 -23.20
N VAL A 263 -12.60 -10.35 -22.34
CA VAL A 263 -13.35 -9.13 -22.73
C VAL A 263 -12.51 -7.85 -22.61
N THR A 264 -11.29 -7.95 -22.10
CA THR A 264 -10.36 -6.82 -21.99
C THR A 264 -9.66 -6.54 -23.31
N ASP A 265 -8.99 -5.40 -23.41
CA ASP A 265 -8.07 -5.12 -24.54
C ASP A 265 -6.69 -5.75 -24.26
N ASN A 266 -6.65 -7.07 -24.15
CA ASN A 266 -5.44 -7.82 -23.83
C ASN A 266 -4.73 -7.31 -22.56
N ALA A 267 -5.51 -7.05 -21.50
CA ALA A 267 -5.07 -6.39 -20.29
C ALA A 267 -3.93 -7.11 -19.56
N TYR A 268 -3.09 -6.33 -18.91
CA TYR A 268 -2.18 -6.84 -17.90
C TYR A 268 -2.93 -7.11 -16.58
N PHE A 269 -2.61 -8.25 -15.96
CA PHE A 269 -3.10 -8.61 -14.63
C PHE A 269 -2.14 -8.15 -13.55
N MET A 270 -2.66 -7.50 -12.51
CA MET A 270 -1.94 -6.96 -11.36
C MET A 270 -2.54 -7.43 -10.03
N HIS A 271 -1.71 -7.58 -9.03
CA HIS A 271 -2.11 -7.88 -7.65
C HIS A 271 -0.92 -7.64 -6.70
N CYS A 272 -1.11 -6.88 -5.62
CA CYS A 272 -0.05 -6.55 -4.64
C CYS A 272 0.59 -7.74 -3.92
N LEU A 273 0.08 -8.95 -4.12
CA LEU A 273 0.48 -10.18 -3.43
C LEU A 273 0.40 -10.07 -1.87
N PRO A 274 0.16 -11.19 -1.14
CA PRO A 274 -0.04 -12.55 -1.64
C PRO A 274 -1.39 -12.73 -2.32
N GLY A 275 -1.40 -13.29 -3.52
CA GLY A 275 -2.61 -13.71 -4.23
C GLY A 275 -3.00 -15.16 -3.87
N ARG A 276 -4.29 -15.39 -3.64
CA ARG A 276 -4.80 -16.76 -3.47
C ARG A 276 -5.19 -17.34 -4.82
N ARG A 277 -4.39 -18.28 -5.28
CA ARG A 277 -4.65 -19.01 -6.55
C ARG A 277 -6.01 -19.71 -6.52
N ASN A 278 -6.67 -19.66 -7.64
CA ASN A 278 -7.99 -20.26 -7.86
C ASN A 278 -9.08 -19.77 -6.88
N MET A 279 -8.83 -18.64 -6.24
CA MET A 279 -9.79 -17.92 -5.41
C MET A 279 -9.89 -16.44 -5.81
N ILE A 280 -8.79 -15.69 -5.78
CA ILE A 280 -8.74 -14.32 -6.28
C ILE A 280 -8.58 -14.31 -7.80
N VAL A 281 -7.69 -15.16 -8.28
CA VAL A 281 -7.29 -15.28 -9.68
C VAL A 281 -6.98 -16.74 -10.00
N THR A 282 -7.31 -17.19 -11.21
CA THR A 282 -6.99 -18.56 -11.66
C THR A 282 -5.49 -18.71 -11.96
N ASP A 283 -4.97 -19.96 -11.89
CA ASP A 283 -3.58 -20.27 -12.26
C ASP A 283 -3.28 -19.82 -13.69
N GLU A 284 -4.20 -20.03 -14.62
CA GLU A 284 -4.07 -19.64 -16.02
C GLU A 284 -3.77 -18.14 -16.18
N VAL A 285 -4.41 -17.27 -15.40
CA VAL A 285 -4.24 -15.81 -15.48
C VAL A 285 -2.96 -15.37 -14.77
N ILE A 286 -2.72 -15.84 -13.53
CA ILE A 286 -1.56 -15.39 -12.76
C ILE A 286 -0.23 -15.89 -13.33
N ASP A 287 -0.23 -17.02 -14.04
CA ASP A 287 0.96 -17.60 -14.67
C ASP A 287 1.09 -17.19 -16.17
N SER A 288 0.14 -16.38 -16.69
CA SER A 288 0.18 -15.91 -18.05
C SER A 288 1.31 -14.89 -18.31
N PRO A 289 1.75 -14.73 -19.57
CA PRO A 289 2.69 -13.64 -19.94
C PRO A 289 2.14 -12.23 -19.69
N ARG A 290 0.83 -12.09 -19.48
CA ARG A 290 0.17 -10.83 -19.15
C ARG A 290 0.07 -10.56 -17.65
N SER A 291 0.53 -11.47 -16.81
CA SER A 291 0.64 -11.24 -15.37
C SER A 291 1.92 -10.46 -15.06
N ILE A 292 1.76 -9.26 -14.52
CA ILE A 292 2.88 -8.38 -14.15
C ILE A 292 3.03 -8.22 -12.64
N VAL A 293 2.52 -9.17 -11.86
CA VAL A 293 2.57 -9.17 -10.39
C VAL A 293 4.01 -9.18 -9.84
N ILE A 294 4.97 -9.77 -10.57
CA ILE A 294 6.37 -9.79 -10.14
C ILE A 294 7.07 -8.46 -10.42
N PRO A 295 6.99 -7.86 -11.63
CA PRO A 295 7.44 -6.48 -11.86
C PRO A 295 6.81 -5.46 -10.89
N GLU A 296 5.51 -5.56 -10.62
CA GLU A 296 4.79 -4.75 -9.64
C GLU A 296 5.40 -4.88 -8.24
N ALA A 297 5.64 -6.10 -7.77
CA ALA A 297 6.29 -6.36 -6.50
C ALA A 297 7.73 -5.82 -6.45
N ALA A 298 8.48 -5.88 -7.55
CA ALA A 298 9.84 -5.35 -7.65
C ALA A 298 9.86 -3.81 -7.57
N ASN A 299 8.88 -3.13 -8.17
CA ASN A 299 8.75 -1.68 -8.12
C ASN A 299 8.49 -1.11 -6.72
N ARG A 300 8.15 -1.95 -5.72
CA ARG A 300 8.08 -1.54 -4.32
C ARG A 300 9.42 -1.06 -3.75
N VAL A 301 10.54 -1.59 -4.26
CA VAL A 301 11.87 -1.08 -3.90
C VAL A 301 12.05 0.34 -4.44
N VAL A 302 11.68 0.55 -5.70
CA VAL A 302 11.78 1.86 -6.37
C VAL A 302 10.91 2.90 -5.66
N SER A 303 9.63 2.57 -5.40
CA SER A 303 8.69 3.42 -4.69
C SER A 303 9.23 3.85 -3.32
N ALA A 304 9.63 2.89 -2.49
CA ALA A 304 10.19 3.17 -1.16
C ALA A 304 11.48 3.99 -1.25
N GLN A 305 12.33 3.74 -2.24
CA GLN A 305 13.59 4.45 -2.42
C GLN A 305 13.39 5.92 -2.82
N VAL A 306 12.44 6.22 -3.71
CA VAL A 306 12.07 7.61 -4.07
C VAL A 306 11.58 8.37 -2.83
N VAL A 307 10.69 7.77 -2.04
CA VAL A 307 10.16 8.39 -0.83
C VAL A 307 11.26 8.67 0.20
N MET A 308 12.08 7.67 0.50
CA MET A 308 13.20 7.82 1.44
C MET A 308 14.22 8.85 0.96
N LYS A 309 14.54 8.85 -0.36
CA LYS A 309 15.45 9.82 -0.97
C LYS A 309 14.95 11.24 -0.72
N ARG A 310 13.69 11.55 -1.02
CA ARG A 310 13.11 12.89 -0.80
C ARG A 310 13.11 13.30 0.65
N MET A 311 12.84 12.36 1.58
CA MET A 311 12.95 12.66 3.01
C MET A 311 14.39 12.97 3.44
N LEU A 312 15.37 12.24 2.90
CA LEU A 312 16.79 12.48 3.18
C LEU A 312 17.27 13.83 2.63
N GLU A 313 16.80 14.24 1.44
CA GLU A 313 17.09 15.55 0.85
C GLU A 313 16.57 16.69 1.74
N ASP A 314 15.40 16.53 2.34
CA ASP A 314 14.81 17.52 3.26
C ASP A 314 15.48 17.54 4.66
N LEU A 315 16.31 16.56 4.98
CA LEU A 315 17.08 16.49 6.24
C LEU A 315 18.49 17.10 6.12
N GLN A 316 18.91 17.53 4.93
CA GLN A 316 20.17 18.23 4.68
C GLN A 316 20.02 19.73 4.94
#